data_fa7f748721d9570041c34c1d91439325
#
_entry.id   fa7f748721d9570041c34c1d91439325
#
_cell.length_a   1.000
_cell.length_b   1.000
_cell.length_c   1.000
_cell.angle_alpha   90.00
_cell.angle_beta   90.00
_cell.angle_gamma   90.00
#
_symmetry.space_group_name_H-M   'P 1'
#
loop_
_entity.id
_entity.type
_entity.pdbx_description
1 polymer ?
#
loop_
_entity_poly.entity_id
_entity_poly.type
_entity_poly.pdbx_seq_one_letter_code
_entity_poly.pdbx_strand_id
1 'polypeptide(L)'
;MTILDTNVLSALMRQTPDRNVVAWLDQQPRTSVWTTSVTVLEIRFGLQIMPAGKRRKLLLESFEVLLEKIGHRVAAFDSSAAQMAGDLMAGRHKKGRPGDLRDTMIAGIVLAHHATLATRNIAHFDDISAPLINPWTT
;
A
#
# COMPACT_ATOMS: atom_id res chain seq x y z
N MET A 1 -6.44 8.63 -8.90
CA MET A 1 -5.68 7.41 -8.58
C MET A 1 -5.47 7.33 -7.08
N THR A 2 -5.90 6.24 -6.48
CA THR A 2 -5.74 5.99 -5.04
C THR A 2 -4.94 4.72 -4.86
N ILE A 3 -3.80 4.83 -4.19
CA ILE A 3 -2.90 3.71 -3.94
C ILE A 3 -3.16 3.16 -2.54
N LEU A 4 -3.42 1.87 -2.45
CA LEU A 4 -3.62 1.16 -1.18
C LEU A 4 -2.26 0.75 -0.62
N ASP A 5 -1.96 1.22 0.61
CA ASP A 5 -0.78 0.77 1.35
C ASP A 5 -0.94 -0.69 1.77
N THR A 6 0.16 -1.32 2.12
CA THR A 6 0.21 -2.74 2.50
C THR A 6 -0.77 -3.08 3.63
N ASN A 7 -0.89 -2.22 4.66
CA ASN A 7 -1.79 -2.47 5.77
C ASN A 7 -3.27 -2.49 5.36
N VAL A 8 -3.65 -1.73 4.33
CA VAL A 8 -5.02 -1.73 3.80
C VAL A 8 -5.31 -3.06 3.11
N LEU A 9 -4.41 -3.52 2.24
CA LEU A 9 -4.56 -4.83 1.59
C LEU A 9 -4.59 -5.96 2.61
N SER A 10 -3.68 -5.95 3.58
CA SER A 10 -3.63 -6.97 4.63
C SER A 10 -4.93 -7.05 5.41
N ALA A 11 -5.53 -5.90 5.73
CA ALA A 11 -6.81 -5.84 6.41
C ALA A 11 -7.94 -6.45 5.58
N LEU A 12 -7.93 -6.19 4.25
CA LEU A 12 -8.94 -6.71 3.33
C LEU A 12 -8.80 -8.21 3.07
N MET A 13 -7.62 -8.78 3.29
CA MET A 13 -7.35 -10.21 3.11
C MET A 13 -7.86 -11.06 4.27
N ARG A 14 -8.18 -10.48 5.41
CA ARG A 14 -8.65 -11.21 6.59
C ARG A 14 -10.00 -11.86 6.31
N GLN A 15 -10.25 -12.97 6.99
CA GLN A 15 -11.53 -13.68 6.89
C GLN A 15 -12.71 -12.78 7.30
N THR A 16 -12.51 -11.93 8.31
CA THR A 16 -13.49 -10.93 8.73
C THR A 16 -12.83 -9.55 8.65
N PRO A 17 -12.82 -8.91 7.47
CA PRO A 17 -12.19 -7.61 7.30
C PRO A 17 -12.95 -6.51 8.05
N ASP A 18 -12.24 -5.42 8.36
CA ASP A 18 -12.82 -4.25 9.02
C ASP A 18 -13.95 -3.66 8.16
N ARG A 19 -15.10 -3.42 8.78
CA ARG A 19 -16.30 -2.93 8.09
C ARG A 19 -16.10 -1.54 7.47
N ASN A 20 -15.39 -0.66 8.16
CA ASN A 20 -15.12 0.70 7.66
C ASN A 20 -14.23 0.66 6.42
N VAL A 21 -13.22 -0.19 6.44
CA VAL A 21 -12.28 -0.33 5.31
C VAL A 21 -13.01 -0.89 4.09
N VAL A 22 -13.83 -1.92 4.26
CA VAL A 22 -14.63 -2.49 3.18
C VAL A 22 -15.60 -1.46 2.61
N ALA A 23 -16.34 -0.75 3.48
CA ALA A 23 -17.29 0.28 3.05
C ALA A 23 -16.59 1.40 2.28
N TRP A 24 -15.44 1.85 2.78
CA TRP A 24 -14.65 2.87 2.08
C TRP A 24 -14.22 2.40 0.69
N LEU A 25 -13.70 1.17 0.58
CA LEU A 25 -13.27 0.63 -0.71
C LEU A 25 -14.44 0.52 -1.69
N ASP A 26 -15.59 0.07 -1.23
CA ASP A 26 -16.78 -0.09 -2.07
C ASP A 26 -17.29 1.23 -2.64
N GLN A 27 -16.98 2.35 -1.99
CA GLN A 27 -17.35 3.69 -2.46
C GLN A 27 -16.37 4.25 -3.50
N GLN A 28 -15.21 3.63 -3.69
CA GLN A 28 -14.22 4.14 -4.63
C GLN A 28 -14.55 3.74 -6.07
N PRO A 29 -14.31 4.63 -7.05
CA PRO A 29 -14.44 4.25 -8.47
C PRO A 29 -13.52 3.07 -8.76
N ARG A 30 -14.05 2.04 -9.42
CA ARG A 30 -13.36 0.77 -9.67
C ARG A 30 -11.98 0.93 -10.30
N THR A 31 -11.87 1.82 -11.28
CA THR A 31 -10.63 1.99 -12.04
C THR A 31 -9.63 2.92 -11.36
N SER A 32 -9.98 3.51 -10.22
CA SER A 32 -9.11 4.44 -9.51
C SER A 32 -8.25 3.78 -8.44
N VAL A 33 -8.53 2.52 -8.10
CA VAL A 33 -7.87 1.82 -6.99
C VAL A 33 -6.69 1.01 -7.50
N TRP A 34 -5.52 1.25 -6.91
CA TRP A 34 -4.25 0.63 -7.25
C TRP A 34 -3.55 0.13 -5.99
N THR A 35 -2.60 -0.76 -6.16
CA THR A 35 -1.58 -1.03 -5.15
C THR A 35 -0.20 -0.84 -5.76
N THR A 36 0.85 -1.30 -5.11
CA THR A 36 2.22 -1.14 -5.60
C THR A 36 2.96 -2.46 -5.66
N SER A 37 4.01 -2.53 -6.47
CA SER A 37 4.91 -3.69 -6.50
C SER A 37 5.62 -3.91 -5.17
N VAL A 38 5.84 -2.84 -4.39
CA VAL A 38 6.41 -2.94 -3.04
C VAL A 38 5.45 -3.67 -2.10
N THR A 39 4.15 -3.35 -2.16
CA THR A 39 3.12 -4.06 -1.39
C THR A 39 3.02 -5.52 -1.79
N VAL A 40 3.11 -5.83 -3.09
CA VAL A 40 3.15 -7.22 -3.55
C VAL A 40 4.33 -7.97 -2.94
N LEU A 41 5.51 -7.35 -2.93
CA LEU A 41 6.70 -7.92 -2.30
C LEU A 41 6.47 -8.18 -0.81
N GLU A 42 5.95 -7.20 -0.08
CA GLU A 42 5.73 -7.31 1.37
C GLU A 42 4.74 -8.42 1.72
N ILE A 43 3.64 -8.51 1.00
CA ILE A 43 2.62 -9.52 1.24
C ILE A 43 3.16 -10.90 0.88
N ARG A 44 3.80 -11.04 -0.28
CA ARG A 44 4.40 -12.32 -0.69
C ARG A 44 5.44 -12.79 0.33
N PHE A 45 6.32 -11.91 0.76
CA PHE A 45 7.32 -12.22 1.78
C PHE A 45 6.65 -12.71 3.07
N GLY A 46 5.69 -11.94 3.59
CA GLY A 46 4.99 -12.30 4.82
C GLY A 46 4.28 -13.64 4.74
N LEU A 47 3.65 -13.96 3.60
CA LEU A 47 2.96 -15.23 3.40
C LEU A 47 3.96 -16.39 3.28
N GLN A 48 5.08 -16.20 2.59
CA GLN A 48 6.05 -17.26 2.37
C GLN A 48 6.84 -17.63 3.63
N ILE A 49 7.00 -16.73 4.59
CA ILE A 49 7.64 -17.07 5.88
C ILE A 49 6.66 -17.68 6.89
N MET A 50 5.36 -17.66 6.62
CA MET A 50 4.38 -18.38 7.44
C MET A 50 4.56 -19.89 7.30
N PRO A 51 4.26 -20.68 8.35
CA PRO A 51 4.23 -22.14 8.21
C PRO A 51 3.30 -22.57 7.09
N ALA A 52 3.73 -23.55 6.28
CA ALA A 52 2.88 -24.14 5.25
C ALA A 52 1.64 -24.75 5.92
N GLY A 53 0.47 -24.53 5.30
CA GLY A 53 -0.77 -25.04 5.83
C GLY A 53 -1.98 -24.31 5.30
N LYS A 54 -3.13 -24.60 5.89
CA LYS A 54 -4.42 -24.11 5.43
C LYS A 54 -4.53 -22.58 5.50
N ARG A 55 -4.05 -21.97 6.58
CA ARG A 55 -4.12 -20.51 6.77
C ARG A 55 -3.35 -19.76 5.69
N ARG A 56 -2.11 -20.19 5.42
CA ARG A 56 -1.27 -19.59 4.38
C ARG A 56 -1.93 -19.72 3.00
N LYS A 57 -2.48 -20.90 2.69
CA LYS A 57 -3.18 -21.14 1.43
C LYS A 57 -4.38 -20.22 1.27
N LEU A 58 -5.21 -20.07 2.30
CA LEU A 58 -6.38 -19.20 2.27
C LEU A 58 -6.00 -17.73 2.08
N LEU A 59 -4.93 -17.27 2.73
CA LEU A 59 -4.45 -15.89 2.57
C LEU A 59 -3.89 -15.65 1.17
N LEU A 60 -3.17 -16.63 0.59
CA LEU A 60 -2.70 -16.54 -0.80
C LEU A 60 -3.88 -16.42 -1.77
N GLU A 61 -4.92 -17.21 -1.58
CA GLU A 61 -6.14 -17.15 -2.39
C GLU A 61 -6.84 -15.79 -2.22
N SER A 62 -6.95 -15.29 -1.00
CA SER A 62 -7.53 -13.97 -0.72
C SER A 62 -6.76 -12.85 -1.41
N PHE A 63 -5.44 -12.92 -1.43
CA PHE A 63 -4.60 -11.95 -2.12
C PHE A 63 -4.87 -11.96 -3.63
N GLU A 64 -4.94 -13.13 -4.24
CA GLU A 64 -5.24 -13.26 -5.68
C GLU A 64 -6.61 -12.70 -6.02
N VAL A 65 -7.64 -13.01 -5.21
CA VAL A 65 -8.99 -12.47 -5.41
C VAL A 65 -8.99 -10.95 -5.29
N LEU A 66 -8.25 -10.41 -4.32
CA LEU A 66 -8.17 -8.97 -4.11
C LEU A 66 -7.48 -8.27 -5.28
N LEU A 67 -6.39 -8.84 -5.82
CA LEU A 67 -5.73 -8.31 -7.02
C LEU A 67 -6.67 -8.30 -8.22
N GLU A 68 -7.45 -9.36 -8.42
CA GLU A 68 -8.48 -9.40 -9.48
C GLU A 68 -9.52 -8.30 -9.28
N LYS A 69 -9.97 -8.10 -8.04
CA LYS A 69 -10.97 -7.07 -7.71
C LYS A 69 -10.50 -5.68 -8.10
N ILE A 70 -9.22 -5.37 -7.92
CA ILE A 70 -8.65 -4.09 -8.34
C ILE A 70 -8.11 -4.12 -9.76
N GLY A 71 -8.44 -5.15 -10.55
CA GLY A 71 -8.08 -5.25 -11.97
C GLY A 71 -6.59 -5.36 -12.22
N HIS A 72 -5.83 -5.95 -11.29
CA HIS A 72 -4.37 -6.09 -11.37
C HIS A 72 -3.64 -4.76 -11.55
N ARG A 73 -4.23 -3.65 -11.09
CA ARG A 73 -3.59 -2.33 -11.15
C ARG A 73 -2.52 -2.23 -10.07
N VAL A 74 -1.30 -2.59 -10.45
CA VAL A 74 -0.11 -2.58 -9.59
C VAL A 74 0.86 -1.55 -10.15
N ALA A 75 1.08 -0.46 -9.43
CA ALA A 75 2.05 0.57 -9.81
C ALA A 75 3.48 0.09 -9.48
N ALA A 76 4.35 0.12 -10.47
CA ALA A 76 5.72 -0.36 -10.32
C ALA A 76 6.60 0.66 -9.62
N PHE A 77 7.56 0.18 -8.83
CA PHE A 77 8.67 1.01 -8.34
C PHE A 77 9.68 1.17 -9.48
N ASP A 78 9.37 2.07 -10.40
CA ASP A 78 10.16 2.36 -11.58
C ASP A 78 11.20 3.47 -11.31
N SER A 79 11.87 3.93 -12.38
CA SER A 79 12.90 4.96 -12.27
C SER A 79 12.36 6.28 -11.72
N SER A 80 11.17 6.70 -12.16
CA SER A 80 10.54 7.93 -11.65
C SER A 80 10.23 7.83 -10.16
N ALA A 81 9.66 6.72 -9.74
CA ALA A 81 9.38 6.46 -8.32
C ALA A 81 10.67 6.40 -7.50
N ALA A 82 11.72 5.79 -8.04
CA ALA A 82 13.03 5.72 -7.37
C ALA A 82 13.65 7.10 -7.16
N GLN A 83 13.54 8.00 -8.14
CA GLN A 83 14.04 9.36 -7.99
C GLN A 83 13.28 10.10 -6.89
N MET A 84 11.96 10.02 -6.88
CA MET A 84 11.14 10.64 -5.84
C MET A 84 11.45 10.07 -4.45
N ALA A 85 11.61 8.75 -4.34
CA ALA A 85 11.96 8.10 -3.08
C ALA A 85 13.36 8.54 -2.60
N GLY A 86 14.33 8.62 -3.50
CA GLY A 86 15.68 9.07 -3.18
C GLY A 86 15.71 10.50 -2.64
N ASP A 87 14.98 11.40 -3.28
CA ASP A 87 14.86 12.78 -2.83
C ASP A 87 14.21 12.88 -1.45
N LEU A 88 13.17 12.10 -1.23
CA LEU A 88 12.48 12.03 0.07
C LEU A 88 13.41 11.48 1.16
N MET A 89 14.14 10.41 0.86
CA MET A 89 15.14 9.84 1.77
C MET A 89 16.19 10.87 2.19
N ALA A 90 16.71 11.61 1.22
CA ALA A 90 17.72 12.64 1.48
C ALA A 90 17.17 13.75 2.39
N GLY A 91 15.94 14.20 2.11
CA GLY A 91 15.27 15.21 2.94
C GLY A 91 15.05 14.75 4.37
N ARG A 92 14.59 13.51 4.54
CA ARG A 92 14.38 12.91 5.86
C ARG A 92 15.70 12.72 6.62
N HIS A 93 16.74 12.28 5.93
CA HIS A 93 18.08 12.15 6.51
C HIS A 93 18.60 13.48 7.06
N LYS A 94 18.47 14.54 6.28
CA LYS A 94 18.89 15.90 6.68
C LYS A 94 18.14 16.41 7.90
N LYS A 95 16.88 16.00 8.07
CA LYS A 95 16.05 16.36 9.23
C LYS A 95 16.24 15.44 10.43
N GLY A 96 17.09 14.40 10.31
CA GLY A 96 17.27 13.40 11.35
C GLY A 96 16.05 12.51 11.56
N ARG A 97 15.19 12.34 10.56
CA ARG A 97 13.96 11.55 10.64
C ARG A 97 13.92 10.50 9.52
N PRO A 98 14.86 9.53 9.51
CA PRO A 98 14.82 8.46 8.52
C PRO A 98 13.57 7.62 8.71
N GLY A 99 12.86 7.33 7.62
CA GLY A 99 11.71 6.46 7.65
C GLY A 99 12.07 5.02 7.29
N ASP A 100 11.08 4.15 7.32
CA ASP A 100 11.21 2.78 6.81
C ASP A 100 11.45 2.82 5.29
N LEU A 101 12.36 1.98 4.80
CA LEU A 101 12.73 1.97 3.38
C LEU A 101 11.52 1.63 2.49
N ARG A 102 10.75 0.62 2.86
CA ARG A 102 9.61 0.19 2.03
C ARG A 102 8.51 1.24 2.01
N ASP A 103 8.23 1.89 3.14
CA ASP A 103 7.29 3.02 3.19
C ASP A 103 7.78 4.17 2.29
N THR A 104 9.07 4.45 2.30
CA THR A 104 9.67 5.49 1.45
C THR A 104 9.54 5.14 -0.04
N MET A 105 9.71 3.88 -0.39
CA MET A 105 9.52 3.40 -1.77
C MET A 105 8.06 3.56 -2.21
N ILE A 106 7.11 3.21 -1.37
CA ILE A 106 5.68 3.41 -1.63
C ILE A 106 5.39 4.90 -1.81
N ALA A 107 5.92 5.74 -0.93
CA ALA A 107 5.79 7.20 -1.04
C ALA A 107 6.33 7.72 -2.38
N GLY A 108 7.45 7.19 -2.85
CA GLY A 108 8.02 7.52 -4.15
C GLY A 108 7.09 7.22 -5.31
N ILE A 109 6.41 6.07 -5.26
CA ILE A 109 5.41 5.70 -6.26
C ILE A 109 4.23 6.67 -6.21
N VAL A 110 3.72 6.96 -5.02
CA VAL A 110 2.61 7.91 -4.82
C VAL A 110 2.94 9.28 -5.39
N LEU A 111 4.12 9.79 -5.10
CA LEU A 111 4.56 11.11 -5.58
C LEU A 111 4.75 11.12 -7.09
N ALA A 112 5.34 10.08 -7.67
CA ALA A 112 5.56 9.99 -9.12
C ALA A 112 4.24 9.99 -9.91
N HIS A 113 3.19 9.45 -9.34
CA HIS A 113 1.86 9.37 -9.97
C HIS A 113 0.92 10.50 -9.56
N HIS A 114 1.33 11.42 -8.67
CA HIS A 114 0.45 12.44 -8.09
C HIS A 114 -0.83 11.81 -7.52
N ALA A 115 -0.67 10.67 -6.87
CA ALA A 115 -1.79 9.87 -6.38
C ALA A 115 -2.17 10.22 -4.94
N THR A 116 -3.33 9.74 -4.52
CA THR A 116 -3.73 9.71 -3.11
C THR A 116 -3.25 8.40 -2.50
N LEU A 117 -2.77 8.43 -1.26
CA LEU A 117 -2.38 7.22 -0.53
C LEU A 117 -3.41 6.90 0.54
N ALA A 118 -3.94 5.68 0.49
CA ALA A 118 -4.80 5.14 1.55
C ALA A 118 -3.94 4.30 2.49
N THR A 119 -3.85 4.71 3.75
CA THR A 119 -3.01 4.06 4.75
C THR A 119 -3.58 4.25 6.14
N ARG A 120 -3.33 3.29 7.03
CA ARG A 120 -3.61 3.45 8.45
C ARG A 120 -2.52 4.29 9.14
N ASN A 121 -1.31 4.27 8.61
CA ASN A 121 -0.12 4.87 9.22
C ASN A 121 0.14 6.29 8.68
N ILE A 122 -0.83 7.19 8.85
CA ILE A 122 -0.75 8.57 8.37
C ILE A 122 0.56 9.24 8.81
N ALA A 123 0.99 9.02 10.06
CA ALA A 123 2.20 9.64 10.60
C ALA A 123 3.48 9.26 9.85
N HIS A 124 3.52 8.09 9.20
CA HIS A 124 4.69 7.66 8.41
C HIS A 124 4.83 8.43 7.09
N PHE A 125 3.79 9.14 6.68
CA PHE A 125 3.71 9.83 5.39
C PHE A 125 3.32 11.31 5.53
N ASP A 126 3.33 11.87 6.74
CA ASP A 126 2.85 13.23 7.01
C ASP A 126 3.73 14.31 6.37
N ASP A 127 4.93 13.96 5.92
CA ASP A 127 5.89 14.86 5.30
C ASP A 127 5.85 14.85 3.76
N ILE A 128 4.97 14.07 3.13
CA ILE A 128 4.89 14.03 1.67
C ILE A 128 3.79 14.96 1.14
N SER A 129 4.04 15.52 -0.07
CA SER A 129 3.07 16.36 -0.77
C SER A 129 2.07 15.50 -1.54
N ALA A 130 1.24 14.75 -0.83
CA ALA A 130 0.20 13.92 -1.41
C ALA A 130 -0.99 13.84 -0.47
N PRO A 131 -2.23 13.74 -0.97
CA PRO A 131 -3.38 13.49 -0.12
C PRO A 131 -3.29 12.13 0.56
N LEU A 132 -3.61 12.08 1.84
CA LEU A 132 -3.62 10.87 2.64
C LEU A 132 -5.04 10.59 3.13
N ILE A 133 -5.45 9.33 3.08
CA ILE A 133 -6.76 8.87 3.57
C ILE A 133 -6.53 7.70 4.52
N ASN A 134 -7.21 7.73 5.67
CA ASN A 134 -7.25 6.60 6.58
C ASN A 134 -8.60 5.89 6.43
N PRO A 135 -8.67 4.72 5.77
CA PRO A 135 -9.95 4.02 5.54
C PRO A 135 -10.65 3.55 6.81
N TRP A 136 -9.93 3.44 7.93
CA TRP A 136 -10.51 3.02 9.22
C TRP A 136 -11.35 4.12 9.87
N THR A 137 -11.05 5.39 9.57
CA THR A 137 -11.67 6.56 10.22
C THR A 137 -12.50 7.41 9.28
N THR A 138 -12.67 6.98 8.06
CA THR A 138 -13.39 7.75 7.03
C THR A 138 -14.87 7.36 6.95
#